data_5d8697b42b2d522885b1c41ef6afb001
#
_entry.id   5d8697b42b2d522885b1c41ef6afb001
#
_cell.length_a   1.000
_cell.length_b   1.000
_cell.length_c   1.000
_cell.angle_alpha   90.00
_cell.angle_beta   90.00
_cell.angle_gamma   90.00
#
_symmetry.space_group_name_H-M   'P 1'
#
loop_
_entity.id
_entity.type
_entity.pdbx_description
1 polymer ?
#
loop_
_entity_poly.entity_id
_entity_poly.type
_entity_poly.pdbx_seq_one_letter_code
_entity_poly.pdbx_strand_id
1 'polypeptide(L)'
;MKTIYAFDFDGTITSRDTLIEFIRFVFGTRRMILGFLLHLPWLLLMRLGLYDNGKAKQRVFKHFFGGMELTAFNSHCELFAQSHAYLIRPDMERLLANLQEECQEVVVVSASIINWVVPFFEG
;
A
#
# COMPACT_ATOMS: atom_id res chain seq x y z
N MET A 1 18.97 11.95 23.71
CA MET A 1 17.74 12.37 23.03
C MET A 1 17.36 11.36 21.96
N LYS A 2 16.15 10.83 22.00
CA LYS A 2 15.71 9.89 20.99
C LYS A 2 15.43 10.61 19.67
N THR A 3 15.98 10.09 18.58
CA THR A 3 15.67 10.57 17.24
C THR A 3 14.50 9.76 16.68
N ILE A 4 13.53 10.46 16.10
CA ILE A 4 12.40 9.82 15.45
C ILE A 4 12.70 9.71 13.96
N TYR A 5 12.61 8.50 13.41
CA TYR A 5 12.81 8.25 11.97
C TYR A 5 11.45 8.00 11.33
N ALA A 6 11.09 8.81 10.36
CA ALA A 6 9.83 8.70 9.63
C ALA A 6 10.11 8.25 8.18
N PHE A 7 9.43 7.19 7.74
CA PHE A 7 9.58 6.65 6.40
C PHE A 7 8.24 6.58 5.70
N ASP A 8 8.22 7.00 4.42
CA ASP A 8 7.08 6.75 3.55
C ASP A 8 7.05 5.26 3.19
N PHE A 9 5.86 4.68 3.06
CA PHE A 9 5.71 3.26 2.77
C PHE A 9 5.81 2.98 1.27
N ASP A 10 4.85 3.49 0.48
CA ASP A 10 4.80 3.21 -0.96
C ASP A 10 5.95 3.90 -1.71
N GLY A 11 6.74 3.11 -2.43
CA GLY A 11 7.85 3.61 -3.24
C GLY A 11 9.11 3.99 -2.46
N THR A 12 9.09 3.93 -1.11
CA THR A 12 10.25 4.18 -0.25
C THR A 12 10.66 2.90 0.48
N ILE A 13 9.81 2.42 1.38
CA ILE A 13 10.01 1.12 2.05
C ILE A 13 9.75 0.00 1.04
N THR A 14 8.70 0.14 0.25
CA THR A 14 8.40 -0.81 -0.82
C THR A 14 8.93 -0.30 -2.16
N SER A 15 9.19 -1.25 -3.07
CA SER A 15 9.67 -0.94 -4.42
C SER A 15 8.56 -0.53 -5.39
N ARG A 16 7.29 -0.75 -5.02
CA ARG A 16 6.13 -0.50 -5.87
C ARG A 16 4.96 0.05 -5.06
N ASP A 17 3.98 0.66 -5.75
CA ASP A 17 2.73 1.10 -5.15
C ASP A 17 1.91 -0.13 -4.71
N THR A 18 1.64 -0.23 -3.42
CA THR A 18 0.98 -1.41 -2.85
C THR A 18 -0.49 -1.51 -3.20
N LEU A 19 -1.19 -0.39 -3.48
CA LEU A 19 -2.59 -0.45 -3.91
C LEU A 19 -2.74 -1.22 -5.22
N ILE A 20 -1.90 -0.92 -6.20
CA ILE A 20 -1.93 -1.59 -7.50
C ILE A 20 -1.61 -3.08 -7.35
N GLU A 21 -0.56 -3.40 -6.59
CA GLU A 21 -0.17 -4.79 -6.37
C GLU A 21 -1.24 -5.57 -5.60
N PHE A 22 -1.90 -4.93 -4.63
CA PHE A 22 -2.96 -5.54 -3.83
C PHE A 22 -4.19 -5.85 -4.70
N ILE A 23 -4.61 -4.91 -5.54
CA ILE A 23 -5.74 -5.13 -6.47
C ILE A 23 -5.43 -6.30 -7.40
N ARG A 24 -4.22 -6.34 -7.94
CA ARG A 24 -3.79 -7.44 -8.80
C ARG A 24 -3.83 -8.79 -8.07
N PHE A 25 -3.41 -8.81 -6.83
CA PHE A 25 -3.40 -10.02 -6.01
C PHE A 25 -4.81 -10.57 -5.78
N VAL A 26 -5.76 -9.69 -5.44
CA VAL A 26 -7.12 -10.10 -5.07
C VAL A 26 -7.96 -10.44 -6.30
N PHE A 27 -7.90 -9.61 -7.35
CA PHE A 27 -8.80 -9.70 -8.50
C PHE A 27 -8.16 -10.20 -9.79
N GLY A 28 -6.83 -10.18 -9.87
CA GLY A 28 -6.11 -10.54 -11.08
C GLY A 28 -5.93 -9.35 -12.04
N THR A 29 -5.01 -9.52 -12.99
CA THR A 29 -4.60 -8.44 -13.89
C THR A 29 -5.73 -7.95 -14.80
N ARG A 30 -6.56 -8.86 -15.32
CA ARG A 30 -7.65 -8.50 -16.23
C ARG A 30 -8.67 -7.58 -15.56
N ARG A 31 -9.14 -7.94 -14.37
CA ARG A 31 -10.11 -7.11 -13.62
C ARG A 31 -9.51 -5.79 -13.23
N MET A 32 -8.24 -5.79 -12.85
CA MET A 32 -7.52 -4.57 -12.51
C MET A 32 -7.50 -3.59 -13.69
N ILE A 33 -7.14 -4.08 -14.89
CA ILE A 33 -7.09 -3.24 -16.09
C ILE A 33 -8.47 -2.70 -16.44
N LEU A 34 -9.51 -3.53 -16.39
CA LEU A 34 -10.88 -3.11 -16.68
C LEU A 34 -11.35 -2.03 -15.69
N GLY A 35 -11.04 -2.19 -14.40
CA GLY A 35 -11.40 -1.20 -13.38
C GLY A 35 -10.69 0.12 -13.60
N PHE A 36 -9.42 0.10 -13.95
CA PHE A 36 -8.66 1.32 -14.25
C PHE A 36 -9.19 2.01 -15.51
N LEU A 37 -9.59 1.25 -16.53
CA LEU A 37 -10.18 1.84 -17.74
C LEU A 37 -11.50 2.55 -17.43
N LEU A 38 -12.33 1.97 -16.55
CA LEU A 38 -13.59 2.59 -16.13
C LEU A 38 -13.35 3.91 -15.38
N HIS A 39 -12.23 4.02 -14.67
CA HIS A 39 -11.88 5.21 -13.89
C HIS A 39 -10.86 6.09 -14.59
N LEU A 40 -10.59 5.83 -15.88
CA LEU A 40 -9.56 6.54 -16.65
C LEU A 40 -9.73 8.06 -16.62
N PRO A 41 -10.95 8.65 -16.79
CA PRO A 41 -11.10 10.10 -16.74
C PRO A 41 -10.59 10.70 -15.43
N TRP A 42 -10.88 10.06 -14.30
CA TRP A 42 -10.46 10.53 -12.97
C TRP A 42 -8.96 10.41 -12.78
N LEU A 43 -8.36 9.31 -13.27
CA LEU A 43 -6.92 9.07 -13.19
C LEU A 43 -6.14 10.06 -14.07
N LEU A 44 -6.67 10.40 -15.25
CA LEU A 44 -6.06 11.41 -16.12
C LEU A 44 -6.10 12.78 -15.48
N LEU A 45 -7.24 13.17 -14.88
CA LEU A 45 -7.36 14.43 -14.17
C LEU A 45 -6.39 14.50 -12.98
N MET A 46 -6.24 13.41 -12.27
CA MET A 46 -5.27 13.31 -11.16
C MET A 46 -3.85 13.55 -11.64
N ARG A 47 -3.46 12.93 -12.76
CA ARG A 47 -2.10 13.06 -13.32
C ARG A 47 -1.82 14.48 -13.80
N LEU A 48 -2.85 15.18 -14.27
CA LEU A 48 -2.74 16.57 -14.69
C LEU A 48 -2.80 17.57 -13.53
N GLY A 49 -2.99 17.08 -12.31
CA GLY A 49 -3.10 17.92 -11.12
C GLY A 49 -4.45 18.59 -10.94
N LEU A 50 -5.46 18.22 -11.76
CA LEU A 50 -6.80 18.79 -11.71
C LEU A 50 -7.75 18.05 -10.77
N TYR A 51 -7.33 16.90 -10.24
CA TYR A 51 -8.12 16.09 -9.34
C TYR A 51 -7.23 15.57 -8.20
N ASP A 52 -7.78 15.57 -6.99
CA ASP A 52 -7.04 15.15 -5.80
C ASP A 52 -6.61 13.67 -5.87
N ASN A 53 -5.32 13.42 -5.63
CA ASN A 53 -4.71 12.10 -5.66
C ASN A 53 -5.40 11.14 -4.66
N GLY A 54 -5.68 11.62 -3.44
CA GLY A 54 -6.36 10.81 -2.43
C GLY A 54 -7.77 10.41 -2.85
N LYS A 55 -8.53 11.34 -3.47
CA LYS A 55 -9.88 11.05 -3.95
C LYS A 55 -9.87 10.05 -5.11
N ALA A 56 -8.90 10.16 -6.01
CA ALA A 56 -8.76 9.20 -7.12
C ALA A 56 -8.49 7.79 -6.58
N LYS A 57 -7.62 7.64 -5.62
CA LYS A 57 -7.33 6.35 -4.97
C LYS A 57 -8.56 5.80 -4.26
N GLN A 58 -9.33 6.65 -3.58
CA GLN A 58 -10.58 6.24 -2.92
C GLN A 58 -11.61 5.71 -3.91
N ARG A 59 -11.75 6.35 -5.07
CA ARG A 59 -12.67 5.88 -6.11
C ARG A 59 -12.29 4.51 -6.64
N VAL A 60 -11.02 4.31 -6.92
CA VAL A 60 -10.50 3.01 -7.38
C VAL A 60 -10.71 1.94 -6.29
N PHE A 61 -10.36 2.26 -5.06
CA PHE A 61 -10.54 1.36 -3.92
C PHE A 61 -12.00 0.96 -3.76
N LYS A 62 -12.91 1.92 -3.79
CA LYS A 62 -14.35 1.67 -3.65
C LYS A 62 -14.89 0.81 -4.79
N HIS A 63 -14.39 1.01 -6.01
CA HIS A 63 -14.82 0.20 -7.14
C HIS A 63 -14.49 -1.29 -6.92
N PHE A 64 -13.28 -1.59 -6.45
CA PHE A 64 -12.84 -2.97 -6.27
C PHE A 64 -13.33 -3.61 -4.97
N PHE A 65 -13.35 -2.87 -3.88
CA PHE A 65 -13.59 -3.42 -2.55
C PHE A 65 -14.89 -3.00 -1.90
N GLY A 66 -15.67 -2.11 -2.54
CA GLY A 66 -16.97 -1.70 -2.02
C GLY A 66 -17.91 -2.90 -1.90
N GLY A 67 -18.49 -3.07 -0.72
CA GLY A 67 -19.39 -4.21 -0.45
C GLY A 67 -18.71 -5.48 0.04
N MET A 68 -17.38 -5.53 0.06
CA MET A 68 -16.66 -6.69 0.61
C MET A 68 -16.73 -6.69 2.14
N GLU A 69 -16.96 -7.86 2.74
CA GLU A 69 -16.93 -7.99 4.19
C GLU A 69 -15.56 -7.69 4.76
N LEU A 70 -15.50 -7.04 5.92
CA LEU A 70 -14.24 -6.65 6.55
C LEU A 70 -13.36 -7.86 6.87
N THR A 71 -13.93 -8.97 7.34
CA THR A 71 -13.19 -10.20 7.61
C THR A 71 -12.51 -10.75 6.36
N ALA A 72 -13.24 -10.79 5.23
CA ALA A 72 -12.67 -11.22 3.96
C ALA A 72 -11.56 -10.29 3.49
N PHE A 73 -11.78 -8.99 3.59
CA PHE A 73 -10.81 -7.97 3.24
C PHE A 73 -9.53 -8.12 4.06
N ASN A 74 -9.66 -8.26 5.39
CA ASN A 74 -8.50 -8.42 6.27
C ASN A 74 -7.73 -9.71 5.99
N SER A 75 -8.42 -10.80 5.64
CA SER A 75 -7.77 -12.05 5.24
C SER A 75 -6.93 -11.87 3.98
N HIS A 76 -7.44 -11.15 2.99
CA HIS A 76 -6.68 -10.82 1.79
C HIS A 76 -5.45 -9.96 2.12
N CYS A 77 -5.58 -9.01 3.06
CA CYS A 77 -4.48 -8.16 3.48
C CYS A 77 -3.34 -8.96 4.12
N GLU A 78 -3.67 -9.92 4.99
CA GLU A 78 -2.68 -10.78 5.63
C GLU A 78 -1.96 -11.67 4.61
N LEU A 79 -2.71 -12.30 3.72
CA LEU A 79 -2.14 -13.14 2.68
C LEU A 79 -1.26 -12.34 1.72
N PHE A 80 -1.68 -11.11 1.40
CA PHE A 80 -0.90 -10.22 0.55
C PHE A 80 0.45 -9.90 1.19
N ALA A 81 0.46 -9.51 2.46
CA ALA A 81 1.70 -9.22 3.18
C ALA A 81 2.63 -10.43 3.24
N GLN A 82 2.10 -11.62 3.49
CA GLN A 82 2.88 -12.85 3.56
C GLN A 82 3.49 -13.22 2.20
N SER A 83 2.73 -13.08 1.12
CA SER A 83 3.17 -13.48 -0.22
C SER A 83 3.98 -12.42 -0.94
N HIS A 84 3.89 -11.16 -0.50
CA HIS A 84 4.51 -10.01 -1.17
C HIS A 84 5.54 -9.28 -0.30
N ALA A 85 6.10 -9.95 0.70
CA ALA A 85 7.15 -9.39 1.56
C ALA A 85 8.35 -8.89 0.73
N TYR A 86 8.57 -9.47 -0.46
CA TYR A 86 9.63 -9.03 -1.37
C TYR A 86 9.47 -7.59 -1.84
N LEU A 87 8.28 -6.99 -1.69
CA LEU A 87 8.06 -5.59 -2.04
C LEU A 87 8.83 -4.64 -1.12
N ILE A 88 9.15 -5.08 0.10
CA ILE A 88 10.00 -4.29 0.99
C ILE A 88 11.42 -4.33 0.42
N ARG A 89 12.00 -3.15 0.19
CA ARG A 89 13.33 -3.04 -0.37
C ARG A 89 14.37 -3.60 0.60
N PRO A 90 15.33 -4.43 0.13
CA PRO A 90 16.32 -5.06 1.03
C PRO A 90 17.15 -4.06 1.82
N ASP A 91 17.51 -2.92 1.22
CA ASP A 91 18.25 -1.85 1.91
C ASP A 91 17.42 -1.23 3.03
N MET A 92 16.12 -1.07 2.81
CA MET A 92 15.20 -0.54 3.82
C MET A 92 14.96 -1.56 4.93
N GLU A 93 14.84 -2.84 4.59
CA GLU A 93 14.68 -3.90 5.59
C GLU A 93 15.86 -3.90 6.57
N ARG A 94 17.09 -3.80 6.05
CA ARG A 94 18.30 -3.75 6.88
C ARG A 94 18.36 -2.49 7.73
N LEU A 95 18.00 -1.35 7.14
CA LEU A 95 17.98 -0.07 7.87
C LEU A 95 16.99 -0.12 9.03
N LEU A 96 15.77 -0.60 8.78
CA LEU A 96 14.75 -0.70 9.83
C LEU A 96 15.17 -1.64 10.95
N ALA A 97 15.78 -2.79 10.62
CA ALA A 97 16.30 -3.74 11.61
C ALA A 97 17.38 -3.09 12.47
N ASN A 98 18.31 -2.36 11.86
CA ASN A 98 19.37 -1.67 12.58
C ASN A 98 18.83 -0.60 13.53
N LEU A 99 17.82 0.17 13.07
CA LEU A 99 17.20 1.20 13.93
C LEU A 99 16.47 0.58 15.11
N GLN A 100 15.85 -0.58 14.94
CA GLN A 100 15.22 -1.30 16.04
C GLN A 100 16.25 -1.79 17.07
N GLU A 101 17.39 -2.30 16.61
CA GLU A 101 18.47 -2.72 17.50
C GLU A 101 19.03 -1.56 18.30
N GLU A 102 19.07 -0.36 17.72
CA GLU A 102 19.52 0.86 18.40
C GLU A 102 18.45 1.47 19.28
N CYS A 103 17.30 0.84 19.40
CA CYS A 103 16.13 1.32 20.16
C CYS A 103 15.67 2.70 19.74
N GLN A 104 15.83 3.03 18.46
CA GLN A 104 15.32 4.27 17.89
C GLN A 104 13.84 4.13 17.57
N GLU A 105 13.12 5.25 17.63
CA GLU A 105 11.71 5.28 17.28
C GLU A 105 11.53 5.42 15.78
N VAL A 106 10.78 4.47 15.18
CA VAL A 106 10.52 4.44 13.75
C VAL A 106 9.02 4.62 13.51
N VAL A 107 8.68 5.58 12.64
CA VAL A 107 7.30 5.87 12.25
C VAL A 107 7.17 5.62 10.74
N VAL A 108 6.18 4.82 10.36
CA VAL A 108 5.85 4.59 8.95
C VAL A 108 4.67 5.48 8.57
N VAL A 109 4.89 6.35 7.59
CA VAL A 109 3.87 7.25 7.06
C VAL A 109 3.38 6.69 5.74
N SER A 110 2.07 6.51 5.60
CA SER A 110 1.52 5.92 4.39
C SER A 110 0.18 6.54 4.03
N ALA A 111 -0.02 6.76 2.72
CA ALA A 111 -1.31 7.09 2.14
C ALA A 111 -2.12 5.83 1.81
N SER A 112 -1.53 4.64 1.97
CA SER A 112 -2.19 3.36 1.76
C SER A 112 -3.03 2.97 2.97
N ILE A 113 -3.91 1.99 2.77
CA ILE A 113 -4.80 1.49 3.83
C ILE A 113 -4.00 0.71 4.86
N ILE A 114 -4.16 1.06 6.13
CA ILE A 114 -3.44 0.44 7.24
C ILE A 114 -3.67 -1.07 7.33
N ASN A 115 -4.82 -1.56 6.87
CA ASN A 115 -5.18 -2.97 6.93
C ASN A 115 -4.18 -3.88 6.21
N TRP A 116 -3.55 -3.41 5.11
CA TRP A 116 -2.52 -4.20 4.45
C TRP A 116 -1.10 -3.76 4.81
N VAL A 117 -0.91 -2.54 5.29
CA VAL A 117 0.41 -2.05 5.68
C VAL A 117 0.90 -2.73 6.97
N VAL A 118 0.05 -2.77 8.00
CA VAL A 118 0.40 -3.32 9.31
C VAL A 118 0.90 -4.77 9.23
N PRO A 119 0.26 -5.70 8.49
CA PRO A 119 0.74 -7.07 8.41
C PRO A 119 2.17 -7.24 7.89
N PHE A 120 2.68 -6.30 7.08
CA PHE A 120 4.09 -6.34 6.62
C PHE A 120 5.08 -6.24 7.79
N PHE A 121 4.67 -5.65 8.91
CA PHE A 121 5.52 -5.40 10.06
C PHE A 121 5.23 -6.34 11.24
N GLU A 122 4.30 -7.27 11.08
CA GLU A 122 3.99 -8.29 12.08
C GLU A 122 4.87 -9.52 11.85
N GLY A 123 5.63 -9.88 12.84
CA GLY A 123 6.48 -11.06 12.78
C GLY A 123 7.95 -10.80 12.51
#